data_964334aa83f37035681493e21434dcee
#
_entry.id   964334aa83f37035681493e21434dcee
#
_cell.length_a   1.000
_cell.length_b   1.000
_cell.length_c   1.000
_cell.angle_alpha   90.00
_cell.angle_beta   90.00
_cell.angle_gamma   90.00
#
_symmetry.space_group_name_H-M   'P 1'
#
loop_
_entity.id
_entity.type
_entity.pdbx_description
1 polymer ?
#
loop_
_entity_poly.entity_id
_entity_poly.type
_entity_poly.pdbx_seq_one_letter_code
_entity_poly.pdbx_strand_id
1 'polypeptide(L)'
;MIQLLDDQSCALCPALVASRRRIVHGYGDPSARIVFIGEAPGRHGADRTGVPFSGDKSGRALQGILIDLGMSEDQQPNDQPQLRCFVTNIVRCCPPANRTPTLREQASCAPFLAAELDAIDPQIIVPIGMPALRAVARRYLGEIPRAIRPLHAIPIYRAGCVIVPLIHPSRISYAQIAAFVTAMQRVIEPLRH
;
A
#
# COMPACT_ATOMS: atom_id res chain seq x y z
N MET A 1 -4.20 13.47 -16.38
CA MET A 1 -3.62 14.11 -15.17
C MET A 1 -4.57 13.80 -14.03
N ILE A 2 -4.14 12.95 -13.07
CA ILE A 2 -4.97 12.59 -11.90
C ILE A 2 -5.16 13.87 -11.10
N GLN A 3 -6.39 14.42 -11.06
CA GLN A 3 -6.72 15.54 -10.19
C GLN A 3 -6.88 14.98 -8.77
N LEU A 4 -5.73 14.71 -8.13
CA LEU A 4 -5.68 14.33 -6.72
C LEU A 4 -6.23 15.49 -5.90
N LEU A 5 -7.04 15.17 -4.89
CA LEU A 5 -7.45 16.17 -3.90
C LEU A 5 -6.20 16.87 -3.38
N ASP A 6 -6.17 18.20 -3.43
CA ASP A 6 -5.07 18.98 -2.88
C ASP A 6 -5.02 18.78 -1.37
N ASP A 7 -3.99 18.09 -0.92
CA ASP A 7 -3.77 17.81 0.49
C ASP A 7 -2.49 18.45 1.05
N GLN A 8 -1.76 19.26 0.25
CA GLN A 8 -0.48 19.83 0.64
C GLN A 8 -0.57 20.67 1.93
N SER A 9 -1.72 21.27 2.18
CA SER A 9 -2.02 22.03 3.39
C SER A 9 -2.93 21.30 4.37
N CYS A 10 -3.16 19.99 4.20
CA CYS A 10 -4.09 19.21 5.02
C CYS A 10 -3.76 19.31 6.52
N ALA A 11 -4.72 19.78 7.33
CA ALA A 11 -4.61 19.94 8.79
C ALA A 11 -5.69 19.16 9.56
N LEU A 12 -6.36 18.18 8.93
CA LEU A 12 -7.51 17.45 9.51
C LEU A 12 -7.18 16.64 10.77
N CYS A 13 -5.89 16.26 10.94
CA CYS A 13 -5.46 15.38 12.02
C CYS A 13 -4.34 16.05 12.83
N PRO A 14 -4.65 16.84 13.89
CA PRO A 14 -3.64 17.61 14.64
C PRO A 14 -2.45 16.79 15.14
N ALA A 15 -2.68 15.58 15.67
CA ALA A 15 -1.61 14.69 16.13
C ALA A 15 -0.70 14.22 14.99
N LEU A 16 -1.23 14.01 13.78
CA LEU A 16 -0.44 13.64 12.62
C LEU A 16 0.32 14.84 12.05
N VAL A 17 -0.30 16.03 12.06
CA VAL A 17 0.35 17.28 11.65
C VAL A 17 1.56 17.59 12.52
N ALA A 18 1.42 17.44 13.84
CA ALA A 18 2.51 17.65 14.80
C ALA A 18 3.63 16.59 14.68
N SER A 19 3.30 15.40 14.18
CA SER A 19 4.23 14.27 14.10
C SER A 19 4.96 14.18 12.77
N ARG A 20 4.28 14.38 11.64
CA ARG A 20 4.84 14.17 10.30
C ARG A 20 5.95 15.15 9.97
N ARG A 21 6.90 14.73 9.16
CA ARG A 21 7.84 15.63 8.45
C ARG A 21 7.21 16.17 7.18
N ARG A 22 6.39 15.34 6.52
CA ARG A 22 5.72 15.66 5.26
C ARG A 22 4.46 14.82 5.08
N ILE A 23 3.63 15.21 4.14
CA ILE A 23 2.59 14.36 3.59
C ILE A 23 3.25 13.43 2.56
N VAL A 24 2.98 12.14 2.65
CA VAL A 24 3.52 11.12 1.73
C VAL A 24 2.42 10.68 0.79
N HIS A 25 2.53 11.11 -0.47
CA HIS A 25 1.60 10.74 -1.54
C HIS A 25 1.85 9.32 -2.04
N GLY A 26 0.90 8.78 -2.81
CA GLY A 26 1.14 7.57 -3.58
C GLY A 26 2.26 7.78 -4.60
N TYR A 27 2.93 6.70 -4.98
CA TYR A 27 4.13 6.72 -5.81
C TYR A 27 4.17 5.54 -6.77
N GLY A 28 4.80 5.72 -7.92
CA GLY A 28 4.96 4.71 -8.96
C GLY A 28 4.20 5.08 -10.23
N ASP A 29 3.83 4.10 -11.03
CA ASP A 29 3.14 4.30 -12.30
C ASP A 29 1.65 4.59 -12.08
N PRO A 30 1.14 5.79 -12.40
CA PRO A 30 -0.28 6.12 -12.25
C PRO A 30 -1.20 5.38 -13.24
N SER A 31 -0.65 4.75 -14.27
CA SER A 31 -1.38 3.89 -15.21
C SER A 31 -1.34 2.40 -14.82
N ALA A 32 -0.71 2.08 -13.68
CA ALA A 32 -0.55 0.71 -13.24
C ALA A 32 -1.88 0.02 -12.93
N ARG A 33 -1.99 -1.23 -13.32
CA ARG A 33 -3.16 -2.08 -13.00
C ARG A 33 -3.10 -2.68 -11.59
N ILE A 34 -1.98 -2.46 -10.86
CA ILE A 34 -1.70 -3.10 -9.58
C ILE A 34 -1.34 -2.02 -8.56
N VAL A 35 -2.08 -2.01 -7.44
CA VAL A 35 -1.87 -1.06 -6.34
C VAL A 35 -1.55 -1.80 -5.05
N PHE A 36 -0.44 -1.43 -4.41
CA PHE A 36 -0.06 -1.87 -3.08
C PHE A 36 -0.43 -0.80 -2.05
N ILE A 37 -1.16 -1.18 -1.01
CA ILE A 37 -1.70 -0.24 -0.01
C ILE A 37 -1.19 -0.61 1.37
N GLY A 38 -0.38 0.28 1.95
CA GLY A 38 0.10 0.16 3.33
C GLY A 38 -0.76 0.88 4.35
N GLU A 39 -0.28 0.91 5.60
CA GLU A 39 -0.97 1.57 6.72
C GLU A 39 -0.68 3.07 6.77
N ALA A 40 0.58 3.46 6.95
CA ALA A 40 1.02 4.84 7.10
C ALA A 40 2.53 4.95 6.87
N PRO A 41 3.07 6.16 6.58
CA PRO A 41 4.51 6.38 6.49
C PRO A 41 5.21 6.09 7.81
N GLY A 42 6.31 5.33 7.76
CA GLY A 42 7.18 5.14 8.92
C GLY A 42 8.16 6.29 9.10
N ARG A 43 8.48 6.66 10.36
CA ARG A 43 9.36 7.78 10.75
C ARG A 43 10.73 7.75 10.06
N HIS A 44 11.36 6.59 10.00
CA HIS A 44 12.70 6.40 9.41
C HIS A 44 12.66 6.00 7.94
N GLY A 45 11.47 5.66 7.42
CA GLY A 45 11.19 5.30 6.04
C GLY A 45 10.54 6.46 5.27
N ALA A 46 9.32 6.24 4.83
CA ALA A 46 8.58 7.13 3.93
C ALA A 46 8.39 8.57 4.46
N ASP A 47 8.27 8.79 5.77
CA ASP A 47 8.21 10.14 6.35
C ASP A 47 9.52 10.95 6.13
N ARG A 48 10.66 10.24 6.00
CA ARG A 48 11.97 10.82 5.66
C ARG A 48 12.15 10.98 4.15
N THR A 49 11.89 9.94 3.39
CA THR A 49 12.18 9.89 1.95
C THR A 49 11.12 10.60 1.10
N GLY A 50 9.87 10.60 1.53
CA GLY A 50 8.72 11.06 0.73
C GLY A 50 8.10 9.97 -0.16
N VAL A 51 8.69 8.77 -0.20
CA VAL A 51 8.26 7.66 -1.05
C VAL A 51 7.72 6.52 -0.18
N PRO A 52 6.48 6.03 -0.40
CA PRO A 52 5.93 4.90 0.33
C PRO A 52 6.84 3.67 0.21
N PHE A 53 7.00 2.93 1.31
CA PHE A 53 7.84 1.74 1.36
C PHE A 53 9.29 1.93 0.88
N SER A 54 9.92 3.03 1.30
CA SER A 54 11.36 3.26 1.08
C SER A 54 12.05 3.63 2.39
N GLY A 55 13.37 3.53 2.42
CA GLY A 55 14.24 4.02 3.49
C GLY A 55 14.28 3.20 4.77
N ASP A 56 13.43 2.22 4.97
CA ASP A 56 13.42 1.36 6.16
C ASP A 56 13.38 -0.14 5.84
N LYS A 57 13.38 -0.99 6.88
CA LYS A 57 13.38 -2.44 6.74
C LYS A 57 12.14 -2.95 6.01
N SER A 58 10.97 -2.39 6.29
CA SER A 58 9.71 -2.80 5.66
C SER A 58 9.68 -2.43 4.18
N GLY A 59 10.21 -1.25 3.86
CA GLY A 59 10.36 -0.77 2.50
C GLY A 59 11.29 -1.68 1.70
N ARG A 60 12.48 -1.98 2.22
CA ARG A 60 13.41 -2.90 1.55
C ARG A 60 12.80 -4.29 1.32
N ALA A 61 12.06 -4.81 2.29
CA ALA A 61 11.42 -6.12 2.13
C ALA A 61 10.31 -6.10 1.07
N LEU A 62 9.48 -5.04 1.00
CA LEU A 62 8.48 -4.92 -0.06
C LEU A 62 9.14 -4.73 -1.42
N GLN A 63 10.15 -3.86 -1.53
CA GLN A 63 10.86 -3.66 -2.80
C GLN A 63 11.51 -4.95 -3.32
N GLY A 64 12.06 -5.80 -2.43
CA GLY A 64 12.52 -7.14 -2.82
C GLY A 64 11.40 -7.97 -3.45
N ILE A 65 10.22 -7.98 -2.86
CA ILE A 65 9.03 -8.65 -3.43
C ILE A 65 8.64 -8.06 -4.80
N LEU A 66 8.70 -6.72 -4.95
CA LEU A 66 8.37 -6.05 -6.22
C LEU A 66 9.39 -6.39 -7.32
N ILE A 67 10.68 -6.51 -6.97
CA ILE A 67 11.73 -6.96 -7.88
C ILE A 67 11.46 -8.40 -8.32
N ASP A 68 11.18 -9.31 -7.38
CA ASP A 68 10.86 -10.72 -7.68
C ASP A 68 9.62 -10.88 -8.58
N LEU A 69 8.67 -9.94 -8.49
CA LEU A 69 7.48 -9.89 -9.33
C LEU A 69 7.69 -9.19 -10.69
N GLY A 70 8.86 -8.61 -10.94
CA GLY A 70 9.14 -7.80 -12.12
C GLY A 70 8.38 -6.46 -12.16
N MET A 71 7.97 -5.97 -10.98
CA MET A 71 7.26 -4.70 -10.80
C MET A 71 8.17 -3.53 -10.41
N SER A 72 9.48 -3.76 -10.30
CA SER A 72 10.51 -2.75 -10.19
C SER A 72 11.52 -2.94 -11.32
N GLU A 73 12.06 -1.85 -11.85
CA GLU A 73 13.17 -1.87 -12.82
C GLU A 73 14.53 -1.94 -12.10
N ASP A 74 14.53 -1.73 -10.79
CA ASP A 74 15.74 -1.75 -9.97
C ASP A 74 16.23 -3.19 -9.72
N GLN A 75 17.54 -3.32 -9.56
CA GLN A 75 18.18 -4.58 -9.15
C GLN A 75 18.22 -4.76 -7.62
N GLN A 76 18.09 -3.66 -6.88
CA GLN A 76 18.16 -3.62 -5.43
C GLN A 76 17.25 -2.54 -4.85
N PRO A 77 16.74 -2.69 -3.61
CA PRO A 77 15.95 -1.69 -2.92
C PRO A 77 16.70 -0.35 -2.75
N ASN A 78 15.98 0.76 -3.01
CA ASN A 78 16.51 2.13 -2.87
C ASN A 78 15.43 3.11 -2.36
N ASP A 79 15.78 4.40 -2.21
CA ASP A 79 14.86 5.41 -1.68
C ASP A 79 13.92 6.02 -2.74
N GLN A 80 14.19 5.80 -4.04
CA GLN A 80 13.37 6.26 -5.16
C GLN A 80 13.25 5.17 -6.25
N PRO A 81 12.57 4.06 -5.95
CA PRO A 81 12.50 2.91 -6.86
C PRO A 81 11.73 3.24 -8.14
N GLN A 82 12.17 2.66 -9.26
CA GLN A 82 11.46 2.73 -10.53
C GLN A 82 10.40 1.62 -10.58
N LEU A 83 9.14 1.98 -10.35
CA LEU A 83 8.04 1.02 -10.18
C LEU A 83 7.11 0.96 -11.40
N ARG A 84 6.72 -0.26 -11.78
CA ARG A 84 5.65 -0.59 -12.74
C ARG A 84 4.32 -0.88 -12.05
N CYS A 85 4.22 -0.59 -10.78
CA CYS A 85 3.02 -0.65 -9.96
C CYS A 85 2.84 0.67 -9.23
N PHE A 86 1.72 0.85 -8.56
CA PHE A 86 1.49 2.01 -7.70
C PHE A 86 1.52 1.58 -6.23
N VAL A 87 2.15 2.36 -5.37
CA VAL A 87 2.24 2.12 -3.94
C VAL A 87 1.70 3.32 -3.17
N THR A 88 0.85 3.08 -2.17
CA THR A 88 0.26 4.12 -1.34
C THR A 88 -0.01 3.63 0.08
N ASN A 89 -0.60 4.48 0.92
CA ASN A 89 -1.01 4.16 2.29
C ASN A 89 -2.43 4.63 2.57
N ILE A 90 -3.12 3.98 3.53
CA ILE A 90 -4.45 4.42 3.98
C ILE A 90 -4.39 5.76 4.72
N VAL A 91 -3.22 6.12 5.28
CA VAL A 91 -2.97 7.42 5.91
C VAL A 91 -1.66 7.98 5.37
N ARG A 92 -1.67 9.24 4.92
CA ARG A 92 -0.53 9.89 4.24
C ARG A 92 0.48 10.54 5.19
N CYS A 93 0.24 10.52 6.48
CA CYS A 93 1.06 11.18 7.49
C CYS A 93 1.61 10.18 8.51
N CYS A 94 2.86 10.37 8.95
CA CYS A 94 3.50 9.53 9.96
C CYS A 94 2.87 9.77 11.34
N PRO A 95 2.28 8.72 11.99
CA PRO A 95 1.75 8.86 13.33
C PRO A 95 2.84 9.00 14.40
N PRO A 96 2.53 9.64 15.55
CA PRO A 96 3.45 9.70 16.69
C PRO A 96 3.94 8.30 17.08
N ALA A 97 5.25 8.16 17.32
CA ALA A 97 5.91 6.91 17.70
C ALA A 97 5.61 5.71 16.76
N ASN A 98 5.28 5.94 15.50
CA ASN A 98 4.87 4.92 14.53
C ASN A 98 3.69 4.05 15.01
N ARG A 99 2.79 4.58 15.86
CA ARG A 99 1.58 3.85 16.25
C ARG A 99 0.66 3.64 15.04
N THR A 100 -0.23 2.69 15.15
CA THR A 100 -1.36 2.58 14.21
C THR A 100 -2.19 3.86 14.21
N PRO A 101 -2.55 4.42 13.03
CA PRO A 101 -3.49 5.53 12.94
C PRO A 101 -4.85 5.18 13.57
N THR A 102 -5.42 6.12 14.32
CA THR A 102 -6.76 5.95 14.87
C THR A 102 -7.82 5.81 13.77
N LEU A 103 -8.98 5.24 14.12
CA LEU A 103 -10.09 5.13 13.14
C LEU A 103 -10.53 6.51 12.63
N ARG A 104 -10.46 7.56 13.45
CA ARG A 104 -10.77 8.94 13.04
C ARG A 104 -9.74 9.45 12.03
N GLU A 105 -8.44 9.22 12.25
CA GLU A 105 -7.37 9.60 11.32
C GLU A 105 -7.49 8.84 9.99
N GLN A 106 -7.81 7.54 10.05
CA GLN A 106 -8.09 6.74 8.84
C GLN A 106 -9.31 7.27 8.08
N ALA A 107 -10.41 7.60 8.77
CA ALA A 107 -11.62 8.14 8.16
C ALA A 107 -11.37 9.51 7.51
N SER A 108 -10.61 10.40 8.19
CA SER A 108 -10.23 11.71 7.63
C SER A 108 -9.36 11.59 6.39
N CYS A 109 -8.53 10.55 6.29
CA CYS A 109 -7.64 10.32 5.15
C CYS A 109 -8.26 9.47 4.02
N ALA A 110 -9.37 8.76 4.30
CA ALA A 110 -10.02 7.86 3.35
C ALA A 110 -10.41 8.50 2.00
N PRO A 111 -10.88 9.77 1.92
CA PRO A 111 -11.20 10.40 0.64
C PRO A 111 -9.99 10.49 -0.31
N PHE A 112 -8.78 10.69 0.21
CA PHE A 112 -7.57 10.76 -0.62
C PHE A 112 -7.21 9.39 -1.22
N LEU A 113 -7.31 8.32 -0.43
CA LEU A 113 -7.13 6.96 -0.95
C LEU A 113 -8.21 6.61 -1.97
N ALA A 114 -9.46 6.99 -1.71
CA ALA A 114 -10.56 6.75 -2.64
C ALA A 114 -10.28 7.42 -4.00
N ALA A 115 -9.87 8.70 -3.98
CA ALA A 115 -9.54 9.44 -5.21
C ALA A 115 -8.36 8.81 -5.98
N GLU A 116 -7.32 8.29 -5.30
CA GLU A 116 -6.24 7.54 -5.94
C GLU A 116 -6.76 6.27 -6.61
N LEU A 117 -7.57 5.48 -5.90
CA LEU A 117 -8.11 4.22 -6.43
C LEU A 117 -9.10 4.45 -7.57
N ASP A 118 -9.93 5.51 -7.51
CA ASP A 118 -10.84 5.87 -8.60
C ASP A 118 -10.10 6.33 -9.86
N ALA A 119 -8.99 7.04 -9.67
CA ALA A 119 -8.19 7.55 -10.78
C ALA A 119 -7.33 6.47 -11.46
N ILE A 120 -6.85 5.49 -10.70
CA ILE A 120 -6.00 4.39 -11.19
C ILE A 120 -6.84 3.25 -11.74
N ASP A 121 -8.03 3.00 -11.18
CA ASP A 121 -8.93 1.88 -11.50
C ASP A 121 -8.19 0.52 -11.53
N PRO A 122 -7.59 0.09 -10.40
CA PRO A 122 -6.69 -1.05 -10.37
C PRO A 122 -7.44 -2.38 -10.56
N GLN A 123 -6.85 -3.28 -11.34
CA GLN A 123 -7.35 -4.66 -11.50
C GLN A 123 -6.87 -5.57 -10.36
N ILE A 124 -5.75 -5.24 -9.70
CA ILE A 124 -5.26 -5.97 -8.54
C ILE A 124 -4.98 -4.98 -7.41
N ILE A 125 -5.51 -5.28 -6.23
CA ILE A 125 -5.29 -4.50 -5.00
C ILE A 125 -4.61 -5.39 -3.97
N VAL A 126 -3.45 -4.95 -3.48
CA VAL A 126 -2.66 -5.66 -2.47
C VAL A 126 -2.67 -4.87 -1.16
N PRO A 127 -3.59 -5.16 -0.24
CA PRO A 127 -3.54 -4.58 1.10
C PRO A 127 -2.42 -5.22 1.92
N ILE A 128 -1.55 -4.39 2.49
CA ILE A 128 -0.39 -4.78 3.29
C ILE A 128 -0.69 -4.57 4.77
N GLY A 129 -0.82 -5.66 5.50
CA GLY A 129 -1.17 -5.63 6.92
C GLY A 129 -2.67 -5.46 7.18
N MET A 130 -3.05 -5.66 8.44
CA MET A 130 -4.47 -5.69 8.83
C MET A 130 -5.19 -4.35 8.66
N PRO A 131 -4.59 -3.18 8.97
CA PRO A 131 -5.25 -1.89 8.78
C PRO A 131 -5.61 -1.61 7.31
N ALA A 132 -4.69 -1.88 6.38
CA ALA A 132 -4.92 -1.73 4.94
C ALA A 132 -5.99 -2.72 4.46
N LEU A 133 -5.95 -3.99 4.90
CA LEU A 133 -6.97 -4.98 4.56
C LEU A 133 -8.37 -4.52 5.02
N ARG A 134 -8.49 -3.95 6.22
CA ARG A 134 -9.77 -3.41 6.70
C ARG A 134 -10.28 -2.24 5.86
N ALA A 135 -9.40 -1.34 5.43
CA ALA A 135 -9.77 -0.22 4.58
C ALA A 135 -10.27 -0.69 3.21
N VAL A 136 -9.53 -1.61 2.57
CA VAL A 136 -9.92 -2.24 1.29
C VAL A 136 -11.21 -3.02 1.44
N ALA A 137 -11.37 -3.79 2.53
CA ALA A 137 -12.57 -4.58 2.77
C ALA A 137 -13.83 -3.74 2.90
N ARG A 138 -13.77 -2.58 3.55
CA ARG A 138 -14.91 -1.65 3.64
C ARG A 138 -15.39 -1.16 2.26
N ARG A 139 -14.49 -1.02 1.32
CA ARG A 139 -14.82 -0.55 -0.03
C ARG A 139 -15.28 -1.66 -0.96
N TYR A 140 -14.63 -2.84 -0.90
CA TYR A 140 -14.77 -3.87 -1.93
C TYR A 140 -15.38 -5.19 -1.45
N LEU A 141 -15.35 -5.51 -0.14
CA LEU A 141 -15.74 -6.84 0.33
C LEU A 141 -17.10 -6.88 1.04
N GLY A 142 -17.60 -5.77 1.57
CA GLY A 142 -18.79 -5.72 2.40
C GLY A 142 -18.60 -6.29 3.81
N GLU A 143 -17.68 -7.24 3.98
CA GLU A 143 -17.33 -7.83 5.27
C GLU A 143 -15.88 -7.51 5.65
N ILE A 144 -15.64 -7.23 6.94
CA ILE A 144 -14.31 -6.93 7.44
C ILE A 144 -13.69 -8.19 8.02
N PRO A 145 -12.60 -8.72 7.43
CA PRO A 145 -11.92 -9.89 7.94
C PRO A 145 -11.38 -9.69 9.37
N ARG A 146 -11.44 -10.75 10.18
CA ARG A 146 -10.94 -10.73 11.56
C ARG A 146 -9.42 -10.78 11.64
N ALA A 147 -8.77 -11.47 10.70
CA ALA A 147 -7.31 -11.64 10.65
C ALA A 147 -6.81 -11.70 9.22
N ILE A 148 -5.57 -11.24 9.00
CA ILE A 148 -4.91 -11.29 7.68
C ILE A 148 -4.19 -12.62 7.42
N ARG A 149 -3.69 -13.30 8.48
CA ARG A 149 -2.89 -14.52 8.32
C ARG A 149 -3.57 -15.62 7.50
N PRO A 150 -4.85 -15.98 7.74
CA PRO A 150 -5.53 -16.99 6.92
C PRO A 150 -5.84 -16.52 5.50
N LEU A 151 -5.76 -15.23 5.22
CA LEU A 151 -6.04 -14.66 3.89
C LEU A 151 -4.77 -14.30 3.12
N HIS A 152 -3.60 -14.43 3.74
CA HIS A 152 -2.33 -14.11 3.12
C HIS A 152 -2.11 -14.93 1.85
N ALA A 153 -1.78 -14.25 0.75
CA ALA A 153 -1.54 -14.85 -0.57
C ALA A 153 -2.75 -15.60 -1.18
N ILE A 154 -3.97 -15.40 -0.63
CA ILE A 154 -5.19 -15.98 -1.18
C ILE A 154 -5.92 -14.91 -2.00
N PRO A 155 -6.04 -15.08 -3.35
CA PRO A 155 -6.77 -14.14 -4.18
C PRO A 155 -8.26 -14.15 -3.86
N ILE A 156 -8.84 -12.96 -3.66
CA ILE A 156 -10.26 -12.74 -3.42
C ILE A 156 -10.82 -12.01 -4.64
N TYR A 157 -11.57 -12.71 -5.47
CA TYR A 157 -12.14 -12.18 -6.70
C TYR A 157 -13.39 -11.35 -6.42
N ARG A 158 -13.49 -10.17 -7.03
CA ARG A 158 -14.65 -9.27 -7.00
C ARG A 158 -14.90 -8.72 -8.39
N ALA A 159 -16.10 -8.18 -8.60
CA ALA A 159 -16.40 -7.49 -9.86
C ALA A 159 -15.40 -6.35 -10.09
N GLY A 160 -14.64 -6.45 -11.19
CA GLY A 160 -13.66 -5.44 -11.60
C GLY A 160 -12.26 -5.54 -10.97
N CYS A 161 -12.05 -6.30 -9.88
CA CYS A 161 -10.71 -6.40 -9.29
C CYS A 161 -10.46 -7.71 -8.53
N VAL A 162 -9.18 -8.02 -8.31
CA VAL A 162 -8.71 -9.11 -7.44
C VAL A 162 -7.98 -8.51 -6.24
N ILE A 163 -8.32 -8.95 -5.04
CA ILE A 163 -7.66 -8.51 -3.81
C ILE A 163 -6.75 -9.63 -3.32
N VAL A 164 -5.45 -9.36 -3.17
CA VAL A 164 -4.46 -10.35 -2.69
C VAL A 164 -3.81 -9.82 -1.42
N PRO A 165 -4.26 -10.24 -0.22
CA PRO A 165 -3.73 -9.73 1.04
C PRO A 165 -2.28 -10.16 1.28
N LEU A 166 -1.44 -9.22 1.73
CA LEU A 166 -0.05 -9.43 2.10
C LEU A 166 0.15 -9.16 3.60
N ILE A 167 0.70 -10.12 4.34
CA ILE A 167 1.19 -9.88 5.71
C ILE A 167 2.24 -8.76 5.67
N HIS A 168 2.23 -7.88 6.68
CA HIS A 168 3.16 -6.75 6.71
C HIS A 168 4.63 -7.21 6.61
N PRO A 169 5.45 -6.63 5.71
CA PRO A 169 6.80 -7.08 5.40
C PRO A 169 7.77 -7.18 6.58
N SER A 170 7.54 -6.42 7.66
CA SER A 170 8.34 -6.55 8.89
C SER A 170 8.07 -7.82 9.71
N ARG A 171 7.02 -8.58 9.39
CA ARG A 171 6.53 -9.76 10.14
C ARG A 171 6.35 -11.00 9.27
N ILE A 172 6.83 -10.95 8.04
CA ILE A 172 6.67 -12.02 7.06
C ILE A 172 7.91 -12.94 7.07
N SER A 173 7.69 -14.23 6.95
CA SER A 173 8.75 -15.22 6.75
C SER A 173 9.10 -15.38 5.27
N TYR A 174 10.28 -15.93 4.99
CA TYR A 174 10.70 -16.21 3.62
C TYR A 174 9.71 -17.12 2.86
N ALA A 175 9.21 -18.16 3.51
CA ALA A 175 8.22 -19.06 2.93
C ALA A 175 6.89 -18.35 2.58
N GLN A 176 6.48 -17.38 3.40
CA GLN A 176 5.29 -16.57 3.12
C GLN A 176 5.53 -15.59 1.96
N ILE A 177 6.74 -15.04 1.82
CA ILE A 177 7.10 -14.23 0.65
C ILE A 177 6.99 -15.07 -0.62
N ALA A 178 7.58 -16.27 -0.64
CA ALA A 178 7.54 -17.17 -1.79
C ALA A 178 6.10 -17.55 -2.16
N ALA A 179 5.25 -17.86 -1.16
CA ALA A 179 3.84 -18.14 -1.38
C ALA A 179 3.09 -16.94 -2.00
N PHE A 180 3.36 -15.72 -1.52
CA PHE A 180 2.76 -14.50 -2.05
C PHE A 180 3.22 -14.23 -3.49
N VAL A 181 4.51 -14.34 -3.79
CA VAL A 181 5.05 -14.16 -5.14
C VAL A 181 4.41 -15.16 -6.10
N THR A 182 4.32 -16.44 -5.73
CA THR A 182 3.67 -17.47 -6.55
C THR A 182 2.19 -17.15 -6.80
N ALA A 183 1.45 -16.72 -5.78
CA ALA A 183 0.05 -16.36 -5.92
C ALA A 183 -0.13 -15.14 -6.85
N MET A 184 0.70 -14.11 -6.67
CA MET A 184 0.67 -12.91 -7.52
C MET A 184 1.00 -13.22 -8.98
N GLN A 185 2.00 -14.05 -9.27
CA GLN A 185 2.35 -14.45 -10.63
C GLN A 185 1.15 -15.06 -11.37
N ARG A 186 0.39 -15.95 -10.70
CA ARG A 186 -0.83 -16.56 -11.26
C ARG A 186 -1.95 -15.55 -11.54
N VAL A 187 -2.08 -14.52 -10.69
CA VAL A 187 -3.10 -13.48 -10.84
C VAL A 187 -2.71 -12.46 -11.92
N ILE A 188 -1.41 -12.21 -12.11
CA ILE A 188 -0.88 -11.26 -13.09
C ILE A 188 -0.84 -11.86 -14.51
N GLU A 189 -0.60 -13.17 -14.64
CA GLU A 189 -0.45 -13.83 -15.94
C GLU A 189 -1.59 -13.50 -16.93
N PRO A 190 -2.89 -13.55 -16.55
CA PRO A 190 -3.99 -13.18 -17.45
C PRO A 190 -4.01 -11.70 -17.86
N LEU A 191 -3.31 -10.80 -17.13
CA LEU A 191 -3.29 -9.37 -17.41
C LEU A 191 -2.19 -8.95 -18.40
N ARG A 192 -1.33 -9.89 -18.82
CA ARG A 192 -0.22 -9.64 -19.75
C ARG A 192 -0.65 -9.66 -21.22
N HIS A 193 -1.89 -10.03 -21.46
CA HIS A 193 -2.54 -10.09 -22.77
C HIS A 193 -3.67 -9.06 -22.84
#